data_58d0a435ddc4500d58c30dfc3ef90c21
#
_entry.id   58d0a435ddc4500d58c30dfc3ef90c21
#
_cell.length_a   1.000
_cell.length_b   1.000
_cell.length_c   1.000
_cell.angle_alpha   90.00
_cell.angle_beta   90.00
_cell.angle_gamma   90.00
#
_symmetry.space_group_name_H-M   'P 1'
#
loop_
_entity.id
_entity.type
_entity.pdbx_description
1 polymer ?
#
loop_
_entity_poly.entity_id
_entity_poly.type
_entity_poly.pdbx_seq_one_letter_code
_entity_poly.pdbx_strand_id
1 'polypeptide(L)'
;AFDAQSLEDLVLTSMSITDRPRPKLVMVRSALGRHLFVFVWLPRDELTTARRVAIADMLAEAAHARLLSWTIDLGDGEVALIRYTLDLREGGKRPKVAPLHERIEMMVRGWQPAVEAALGQIGDHGHATRLALRYASAFPMAYRNGAGPEEAALDINYINALSDAAGRGARFYRNSDDAANRLRLKLYSLDPLTLSDAVPALENFGFRVIEELSTPLDSGRLGHIQKFVLETAGGRSGSALVANPTVLEGAVASVLEGAAENDLFNQLIVELDLAPFSVTLFRALYRYLRQTGMPYGMATVVHALRQAPDIARALAALFAAMHSPDGDDLAAKAAEDEIQRGLARVSGIDDDRILRLYRAVIRATLRTNAYAPAAREALAFKIDSAQVPGLPDPKPWREIFVYSPRVEGIHLRAGPVARGGLRWSDRRDDFRTEILGLMKAQRVKNAVIVPTG
;
A
#
# COMPACT_ATOMS: atom_id res chain seq x y z
N ALA A 1 7.20 -46.23 33.12
CA ALA A 1 8.19 -45.59 34.00
C ALA A 1 9.17 -44.85 33.08
N PHE A 2 9.71 -43.75 33.59
CA PHE A 2 10.77 -42.97 32.91
C PHE A 2 12.12 -43.64 33.23
N ASP A 3 13.07 -43.51 32.30
CA ASP A 3 14.45 -43.89 32.57
C ASP A 3 15.11 -42.92 33.59
N ALA A 4 16.27 -43.34 34.14
CA ALA A 4 16.94 -42.59 35.19
C ALA A 4 17.40 -41.19 34.69
N GLN A 5 17.88 -41.07 33.45
CA GLN A 5 18.31 -39.81 32.85
C GLN A 5 17.15 -38.83 32.67
N SER A 6 15.98 -39.30 32.20
CA SER A 6 14.80 -38.45 32.07
C SER A 6 14.28 -37.95 33.42
N LEU A 7 14.39 -38.76 34.50
CA LEU A 7 14.05 -38.36 35.84
C LEU A 7 15.01 -37.31 36.38
N GLU A 8 16.29 -37.50 36.17
CA GLU A 8 17.35 -36.56 36.56
C GLU A 8 17.13 -35.18 35.85
N ASP A 9 16.91 -35.19 34.55
CA ASP A 9 16.62 -33.97 33.77
C ASP A 9 15.40 -33.22 34.27
N LEU A 10 14.30 -33.92 34.65
CA LEU A 10 13.11 -33.34 35.22
C LEU A 10 13.36 -32.70 36.59
N VAL A 11 14.09 -33.40 37.48
CA VAL A 11 14.44 -32.92 38.83
C VAL A 11 15.34 -31.69 38.71
N LEU A 12 16.42 -31.76 37.93
CA LEU A 12 17.34 -30.66 37.75
C LEU A 12 16.64 -29.42 37.14
N THR A 13 15.75 -29.64 36.16
CA THR A 13 14.97 -28.55 35.61
C THR A 13 14.06 -27.92 36.64
N SER A 14 13.34 -28.73 37.43
CA SER A 14 12.46 -28.23 38.50
C SER A 14 13.24 -27.41 39.55
N MET A 15 14.40 -27.90 39.98
CA MET A 15 15.27 -27.18 40.90
C MET A 15 15.78 -25.86 40.32
N SER A 16 16.12 -25.82 39.03
CA SER A 16 16.70 -24.64 38.36
C SER A 16 15.77 -23.45 38.25
N ILE A 17 14.46 -23.64 38.43
CA ILE A 17 13.42 -22.60 38.26
C ILE A 17 12.82 -22.16 39.58
N THR A 18 13.17 -22.80 40.70
CA THR A 18 12.59 -22.51 42.04
C THR A 18 12.90 -21.06 42.46
N ASP A 19 14.14 -20.62 42.29
CA ASP A 19 14.59 -19.28 42.71
C ASP A 19 14.33 -18.19 41.66
N ARG A 20 14.10 -18.58 40.41
CA ARG A 20 13.81 -17.67 39.29
C ARG A 20 12.72 -18.26 38.42
N PRO A 21 11.45 -17.98 38.72
CA PRO A 21 10.31 -18.45 37.94
C PRO A 21 10.43 -18.05 36.48
N ARG A 22 10.53 -19.03 35.59
CA ARG A 22 10.61 -18.83 34.15
C ARG A 22 10.00 -20.01 33.42
N PRO A 23 9.49 -19.82 32.19
CA PRO A 23 8.99 -20.91 31.39
C PRO A 23 10.08 -21.96 31.13
N LYS A 24 9.72 -23.22 31.28
CA LYS A 24 10.58 -24.35 30.88
C LYS A 24 9.74 -25.46 30.26
N LEU A 25 10.35 -26.16 29.32
CA LEU A 25 9.74 -27.27 28.59
C LEU A 25 10.68 -28.47 28.58
N VAL A 26 10.18 -29.59 29.09
CA VAL A 26 10.85 -30.90 29.01
C VAL A 26 9.91 -31.91 28.38
N MET A 27 10.44 -32.75 27.50
CA MET A 27 9.67 -33.79 26.81
C MET A 27 10.31 -35.16 27.05
N VAL A 28 9.49 -36.10 27.53
CA VAL A 28 9.92 -37.47 27.78
C VAL A 28 9.04 -38.44 26.98
N ARG A 29 9.66 -39.29 26.17
CA ARG A 29 8.94 -40.35 25.44
C ARG A 29 8.76 -41.55 26.36
N SER A 30 7.58 -42.19 26.33
CA SER A 30 7.36 -43.42 27.09
C SER A 30 8.29 -44.54 26.60
N ALA A 31 8.64 -45.47 27.50
CA ALA A 31 9.54 -46.59 27.17
C ALA A 31 9.06 -47.44 25.96
N LEU A 32 7.78 -47.59 25.77
CA LEU A 32 7.17 -48.27 24.63
C LEU A 32 6.97 -47.34 23.40
N GLY A 33 7.39 -46.11 23.46
CA GLY A 33 7.30 -45.14 22.36
C GLY A 33 5.88 -44.70 21.99
N ARG A 34 4.84 -45.05 22.76
CA ARG A 34 3.43 -44.83 22.45
C ARG A 34 2.91 -43.48 22.88
N HIS A 35 3.57 -42.85 23.87
CA HIS A 35 3.15 -41.60 24.45
C HIS A 35 4.32 -40.62 24.56
N LEU A 36 4.03 -39.33 24.44
CA LEU A 36 4.92 -38.24 24.75
C LEU A 36 4.37 -37.50 25.97
N PHE A 37 5.15 -37.48 27.04
CA PHE A 37 4.87 -36.65 28.20
C PHE A 37 5.61 -35.35 28.07
N VAL A 38 4.85 -34.26 28.17
CA VAL A 38 5.37 -32.91 28.06
C VAL A 38 5.15 -32.17 29.37
N PHE A 39 6.23 -31.72 29.97
CA PHE A 39 6.25 -30.99 31.23
C PHE A 39 6.54 -29.53 30.91
N VAL A 40 5.61 -28.64 31.31
CA VAL A 40 5.71 -27.18 31.08
C VAL A 40 5.59 -26.51 32.44
N TRP A 41 6.66 -25.84 32.83
CA TRP A 41 6.66 -24.97 34.01
C TRP A 41 6.39 -23.54 33.58
N LEU A 42 5.51 -22.85 34.30
CA LEU A 42 5.16 -21.46 34.10
C LEU A 42 5.17 -20.70 35.43
N PRO A 43 5.50 -19.40 35.44
CA PRO A 43 5.19 -18.56 36.59
C PRO A 43 3.67 -18.68 36.91
N ARG A 44 3.34 -18.80 38.18
CA ARG A 44 1.96 -19.12 38.64
C ARG A 44 0.93 -18.09 38.19
N ASP A 45 1.31 -16.80 38.21
CA ASP A 45 0.47 -15.69 37.76
C ASP A 45 0.19 -15.71 36.25
N GLU A 46 1.04 -16.41 35.49
CA GLU A 46 0.93 -16.55 34.05
C GLU A 46 0.13 -17.79 33.61
N LEU A 47 -0.33 -18.59 34.55
CA LEU A 47 -1.15 -19.77 34.28
C LEU A 47 -2.63 -19.40 34.11
N THR A 48 -3.06 -19.21 32.85
CA THR A 48 -4.45 -19.00 32.47
C THR A 48 -5.02 -20.20 31.72
N THR A 49 -6.33 -20.38 31.73
CA THR A 49 -7.00 -21.43 30.95
C THR A 49 -6.74 -21.27 29.45
N ALA A 50 -6.79 -20.05 28.94
CA ALA A 50 -6.52 -19.74 27.52
C ALA A 50 -5.10 -20.15 27.14
N ARG A 51 -4.09 -19.77 27.94
CA ARG A 51 -2.68 -20.11 27.68
C ARG A 51 -2.45 -21.62 27.78
N ARG A 52 -3.04 -22.32 28.77
CA ARG A 52 -2.98 -23.77 28.87
C ARG A 52 -3.51 -24.46 27.63
N VAL A 53 -4.66 -24.01 27.08
CA VAL A 53 -5.22 -24.54 25.82
C VAL A 53 -4.32 -24.25 24.64
N ALA A 54 -3.86 -23.01 24.48
CA ALA A 54 -2.97 -22.63 23.39
C ALA A 54 -1.65 -23.44 23.38
N ILE A 55 -1.08 -23.71 24.55
CA ILE A 55 0.10 -24.59 24.68
C ILE A 55 -0.25 -26.03 24.27
N ALA A 56 -1.41 -26.57 24.70
CA ALA A 56 -1.85 -27.91 24.35
C ALA A 56 -1.99 -28.08 22.82
N ASP A 57 -2.65 -27.13 22.16
CA ASP A 57 -2.88 -27.13 20.70
C ASP A 57 -1.54 -27.04 19.95
N MET A 58 -0.66 -26.14 20.36
CA MET A 58 0.70 -26.01 19.79
C MET A 58 1.51 -27.32 19.91
N LEU A 59 1.45 -27.97 21.06
CA LEU A 59 2.17 -29.24 21.30
C LEU A 59 1.58 -30.39 20.48
N ALA A 60 0.26 -30.47 20.39
CA ALA A 60 -0.46 -31.47 19.60
C ALA A 60 -0.15 -31.32 18.09
N GLU A 61 -0.19 -30.12 17.58
CA GLU A 61 0.17 -29.79 16.20
C GLU A 61 1.64 -30.16 15.89
N ALA A 62 2.57 -29.68 16.72
CA ALA A 62 3.99 -29.95 16.50
C ALA A 62 4.38 -31.43 16.59
N ALA A 63 3.71 -32.19 17.45
CA ALA A 63 3.91 -33.62 17.60
C ALA A 63 3.13 -34.45 16.56
N HIS A 64 2.24 -33.87 15.76
CA HIS A 64 1.25 -34.57 14.95
C HIS A 64 0.51 -35.64 15.77
N ALA A 65 0.02 -35.28 16.95
CA ALA A 65 -0.47 -36.21 17.94
C ALA A 65 -1.71 -35.67 18.67
N ARG A 66 -2.58 -36.56 19.08
CA ARG A 66 -3.79 -36.19 19.86
C ARG A 66 -3.44 -36.02 21.33
N LEU A 67 -3.96 -34.94 21.96
CA LEU A 67 -3.91 -34.78 23.40
C LEU A 67 -4.82 -35.81 24.07
N LEU A 68 -4.25 -36.63 24.99
CA LEU A 68 -5.01 -37.60 25.82
C LEU A 68 -5.47 -37.02 27.13
N SER A 69 -4.58 -36.34 27.84
CA SER A 69 -4.86 -35.77 29.16
C SER A 69 -3.90 -34.66 29.50
N TRP A 70 -4.29 -33.85 30.46
CA TRP A 70 -3.42 -32.88 31.10
C TRP A 70 -3.68 -32.83 32.61
N THR A 71 -2.67 -32.44 33.36
CA THR A 71 -2.77 -32.19 34.81
C THR A 71 -2.03 -30.94 35.16
N ILE A 72 -2.46 -30.23 36.21
CA ILE A 72 -1.78 -29.07 36.75
C ILE A 72 -1.37 -29.40 38.18
N ASP A 73 -0.12 -29.08 38.51
CA ASP A 73 0.37 -29.04 39.87
C ASP A 73 0.79 -27.61 40.17
N LEU A 74 0.15 -27.01 41.16
CA LEU A 74 0.40 -25.62 41.55
C LEU A 74 1.54 -25.51 42.55
N GLY A 75 1.87 -26.61 43.25
CA GLY A 75 2.90 -26.62 44.29
C GLY A 75 2.69 -25.56 45.37
N ASP A 76 3.68 -25.37 46.21
CA ASP A 76 3.69 -24.33 47.28
C ASP A 76 4.47 -23.07 46.84
N GLY A 77 5.10 -23.10 45.64
CA GLY A 77 5.96 -22.03 45.11
C GLY A 77 5.30 -21.12 44.07
N GLU A 78 6.12 -20.25 43.49
CA GLU A 78 5.73 -19.29 42.44
C GLU A 78 5.65 -19.91 41.05
N VAL A 79 5.90 -21.21 40.90
CA VAL A 79 5.93 -21.94 39.64
C VAL A 79 4.84 -23.01 39.62
N ALA A 80 4.03 -23.02 38.58
CA ALA A 80 3.07 -24.07 38.27
C ALA A 80 3.65 -25.03 37.24
N LEU A 81 3.36 -26.33 37.40
CA LEU A 81 3.70 -27.37 36.45
C LEU A 81 2.45 -27.87 35.72
N ILE A 82 2.48 -27.82 34.40
CA ILE A 82 1.46 -28.48 33.57
C ILE A 82 2.10 -29.70 32.92
N ARG A 83 1.46 -30.85 33.03
CA ARG A 83 1.85 -32.07 32.34
C ARG A 83 0.82 -32.40 31.29
N TYR A 84 1.24 -32.49 30.03
CA TYR A 84 0.44 -32.96 28.90
C TYR A 84 0.86 -34.37 28.52
N THR A 85 -0.11 -35.21 28.12
CA THR A 85 0.12 -36.55 27.57
C THR A 85 -0.42 -36.61 26.15
N LEU A 86 0.45 -36.84 25.18
CA LEU A 86 0.12 -36.94 23.77
C LEU A 86 0.22 -38.39 23.29
N ASP A 87 -0.68 -38.78 22.40
CA ASP A 87 -0.73 -40.11 21.78
C ASP A 87 0.10 -40.14 20.49
N LEU A 88 1.19 -40.92 20.48
CA LEU A 88 2.08 -41.07 19.32
C LEU A 88 1.73 -42.28 18.43
N ARG A 89 0.70 -43.07 18.74
CA ARG A 89 0.42 -44.34 18.08
C ARG A 89 0.00 -44.17 16.62
N GLU A 90 -0.59 -43.06 16.26
CA GLU A 90 -1.10 -42.76 14.92
C GLU A 90 -0.09 -41.94 14.07
N GLY A 91 1.19 -42.21 14.19
CA GLY A 91 2.24 -41.52 13.41
C GLY A 91 2.82 -40.28 14.04
N GLY A 92 2.46 -40.02 15.30
CA GLY A 92 3.02 -38.88 16.05
C GLY A 92 4.55 -39.02 16.27
N LYS A 93 5.22 -37.87 16.38
CA LYS A 93 6.69 -37.80 16.57
C LYS A 93 7.04 -36.85 17.71
N ARG A 94 8.26 -37.05 18.27
CA ARG A 94 8.83 -36.09 19.23
C ARG A 94 9.32 -34.87 18.48
N PRO A 95 8.76 -33.67 18.70
CA PRO A 95 9.21 -32.43 18.05
C PRO A 95 10.53 -31.95 18.67
N LYS A 96 11.19 -30.97 18.01
CA LYS A 96 12.33 -30.27 18.59
C LYS A 96 11.88 -29.39 19.75
N VAL A 97 12.60 -29.45 20.88
CA VAL A 97 12.24 -28.72 22.10
C VAL A 97 12.47 -27.21 21.96
N ALA A 98 13.58 -26.79 21.38
CA ALA A 98 13.99 -25.37 21.34
C ALA A 98 12.95 -24.44 20.72
N PRO A 99 12.39 -24.69 19.51
CA PRO A 99 11.38 -23.80 18.93
C PRO A 99 10.10 -23.70 19.73
N LEU A 100 9.70 -24.80 20.40
CA LEU A 100 8.49 -24.84 21.22
C LEU A 100 8.73 -24.12 22.56
N HIS A 101 9.93 -24.23 23.10
CA HIS A 101 10.32 -23.52 24.31
C HIS A 101 10.30 -21.99 24.08
N GLU A 102 10.87 -21.52 22.97
CA GLU A 102 10.81 -20.10 22.55
C GLU A 102 9.37 -19.61 22.41
N ARG A 103 8.49 -20.40 21.79
CA ARG A 103 7.07 -20.04 21.67
C ARG A 103 6.38 -19.95 23.04
N ILE A 104 6.68 -20.85 23.97
CA ILE A 104 6.15 -20.78 25.34
C ILE A 104 6.70 -19.55 26.07
N GLU A 105 7.98 -19.25 25.93
CA GLU A 105 8.58 -18.03 26.50
C GLU A 105 7.88 -16.76 25.95
N MET A 106 7.62 -16.69 24.66
CA MET A 106 6.87 -15.57 24.07
C MET A 106 5.43 -15.47 24.61
N MET A 107 4.75 -16.60 24.79
CA MET A 107 3.40 -16.62 25.39
C MET A 107 3.36 -16.08 26.83
N VAL A 108 4.47 -16.26 27.58
CA VAL A 108 4.59 -15.90 28.99
C VAL A 108 5.15 -14.50 29.19
N ARG A 109 5.99 -13.98 28.27
CA ARG A 109 6.60 -12.64 28.37
C ARG A 109 5.58 -11.49 28.49
N GLY A 110 4.33 -11.74 28.18
CA GLY A 110 3.31 -10.69 28.05
C GLY A 110 3.43 -9.91 26.75
N TRP A 111 2.35 -9.22 26.38
CA TRP A 111 2.23 -8.53 25.09
C TRP A 111 3.27 -7.40 24.92
N GLN A 112 3.39 -6.51 25.93
CA GLN A 112 4.25 -5.33 25.81
C GLN A 112 5.76 -5.68 25.67
N PRO A 113 6.35 -6.56 26.49
CA PRO A 113 7.74 -7.00 26.30
C PRO A 113 7.98 -7.74 24.99
N ALA A 114 6.99 -8.48 24.49
CA ALA A 114 7.08 -9.15 23.19
C ALA A 114 7.10 -8.14 22.03
N VAL A 115 6.25 -7.11 22.09
CA VAL A 115 6.26 -5.99 21.12
C VAL A 115 7.56 -5.20 21.19
N GLU A 116 8.09 -4.94 22.40
CA GLU A 116 9.38 -4.27 22.59
C GLU A 116 10.53 -5.07 21.94
N ALA A 117 10.56 -6.38 22.16
CA ALA A 117 11.55 -7.24 21.55
C ALA A 117 11.45 -7.25 20.01
N ALA A 118 10.24 -7.29 19.47
CA ALA A 118 9.99 -7.22 18.02
C ALA A 118 10.43 -5.86 17.43
N LEU A 119 10.12 -4.74 18.09
CA LEU A 119 10.60 -3.41 17.70
C LEU A 119 12.12 -3.31 17.70
N GLY A 120 12.78 -3.94 18.70
CA GLY A 120 14.23 -3.98 18.81
C GLY A 120 14.94 -4.77 17.70
N GLN A 121 14.23 -5.66 17.00
CA GLN A 121 14.74 -6.34 15.80
C GLN A 121 14.70 -5.46 14.53
N ILE A 122 13.83 -4.46 14.52
CA ILE A 122 13.64 -3.58 13.37
C ILE A 122 14.48 -2.29 13.50
N GLY A 123 14.76 -1.84 14.74
CA GLY A 123 15.42 -0.56 15.00
C GLY A 123 16.28 -0.54 16.27
N ASP A 124 16.67 0.65 16.68
CA ASP A 124 17.44 0.88 17.90
C ASP A 124 16.67 0.51 19.17
N HIS A 125 17.30 -0.16 20.12
CA HIS A 125 16.70 -0.62 21.37
C HIS A 125 16.10 0.51 22.22
N GLY A 126 16.77 1.66 22.33
CA GLY A 126 16.25 2.78 23.10
C GLY A 126 14.99 3.41 22.48
N HIS A 127 14.90 3.38 21.15
CA HIS A 127 13.71 3.77 20.42
C HIS A 127 12.58 2.74 20.57
N ALA A 128 12.91 1.44 20.49
CA ALA A 128 11.99 0.33 20.66
C ALA A 128 11.27 0.37 22.01
N THR A 129 12.00 0.61 23.12
CA THR A 129 11.42 0.72 24.46
C THR A 129 10.41 1.89 24.53
N ARG A 130 10.74 3.07 23.99
CA ARG A 130 9.83 4.23 23.98
C ARG A 130 8.56 3.96 23.18
N LEU A 131 8.68 3.31 22.01
CA LEU A 131 7.55 2.95 21.17
C LEU A 131 6.67 1.90 21.85
N ALA A 132 7.26 0.87 22.46
CA ALA A 132 6.51 -0.16 23.18
C ALA A 132 5.73 0.42 24.36
N LEU A 133 6.34 1.30 25.15
CA LEU A 133 5.67 2.01 26.26
C LEU A 133 4.49 2.86 25.78
N ARG A 134 4.63 3.50 24.61
CA ARG A 134 3.59 4.36 24.06
C ARG A 134 2.44 3.58 23.44
N TYR A 135 2.72 2.52 22.68
CA TYR A 135 1.76 1.90 21.79
C TYR A 135 1.32 0.49 22.18
N ALA A 136 2.14 -0.31 22.86
CA ALA A 136 1.83 -1.73 23.04
C ALA A 136 0.52 -1.96 23.81
N SER A 137 0.24 -1.17 24.84
CA SER A 137 -1.02 -1.24 25.60
C SER A 137 -2.25 -0.75 24.84
N ALA A 138 -2.05 0.05 23.77
CA ALA A 138 -3.12 0.64 22.98
C ALA A 138 -3.84 -0.35 22.05
N PHE A 139 -3.23 -1.49 21.76
CA PHE A 139 -3.83 -2.51 20.90
C PHE A 139 -4.97 -3.23 21.63
N PRO A 140 -6.18 -3.29 21.05
CA PRO A 140 -7.30 -4.01 21.66
C PRO A 140 -7.06 -5.52 21.68
N MET A 141 -7.73 -6.23 22.59
CA MET A 141 -7.60 -7.69 22.74
C MET A 141 -7.92 -8.46 21.46
N ALA A 142 -8.90 -8.00 20.69
CA ALA A 142 -9.24 -8.62 19.39
C ALA A 142 -8.06 -8.62 18.41
N TYR A 143 -7.30 -7.51 18.37
CA TYR A 143 -6.09 -7.43 17.56
C TYR A 143 -5.00 -8.40 18.09
N ARG A 144 -4.74 -8.39 19.41
CA ARG A 144 -3.68 -9.24 20.02
C ARG A 144 -3.94 -10.73 19.84
N ASN A 145 -5.21 -11.14 19.74
CA ASN A 145 -5.60 -12.53 19.51
C ASN A 145 -5.40 -12.98 18.05
N GLY A 146 -5.43 -12.03 17.11
CA GLY A 146 -5.33 -12.31 15.67
C GLY A 146 -4.01 -11.93 15.01
N ALA A 147 -3.15 -11.17 15.71
CA ALA A 147 -1.87 -10.70 15.19
C ALA A 147 -0.76 -10.86 16.24
N GLY A 148 0.43 -11.22 15.80
CA GLY A 148 1.61 -11.36 16.64
C GLY A 148 2.26 -10.02 17.01
N PRO A 149 3.21 -10.02 17.96
CA PRO A 149 3.97 -8.83 18.34
C PRO A 149 4.83 -8.28 17.21
N GLU A 150 5.29 -9.12 16.27
CA GLU A 150 6.04 -8.71 15.08
C GLU A 150 5.18 -7.85 14.15
N GLU A 151 3.92 -8.25 13.94
CA GLU A 151 2.97 -7.49 13.14
C GLU A 151 2.61 -6.16 13.83
N ALA A 152 2.46 -6.16 15.15
CA ALA A 152 2.24 -4.94 15.93
C ALA A 152 3.45 -3.98 15.84
N ALA A 153 4.67 -4.50 15.85
CA ALA A 153 5.88 -3.69 15.70
C ALA A 153 5.96 -2.99 14.34
N LEU A 154 5.57 -3.68 13.26
CA LEU A 154 5.44 -3.07 11.93
C LEU A 154 4.37 -1.97 11.94
N ASP A 155 3.19 -2.26 12.46
CA ASP A 155 2.08 -1.31 12.52
C ASP A 155 2.43 -0.05 13.34
N ILE A 156 3.14 -0.21 14.45
CA ILE A 156 3.66 0.90 15.27
C ILE A 156 4.59 1.80 14.44
N ASN A 157 5.50 1.22 13.67
CA ASN A 157 6.42 2.00 12.86
C ASN A 157 5.69 2.82 11.79
N TYR A 158 4.67 2.25 11.14
CA TYR A 158 3.85 3.00 10.18
C TYR A 158 3.08 4.14 10.83
N ILE A 159 2.43 3.91 11.97
CA ILE A 159 1.71 4.97 12.72
C ILE A 159 2.68 6.06 13.21
N ASN A 160 3.82 5.66 13.77
CA ASN A 160 4.81 6.61 14.29
C ASN A 160 5.51 7.43 13.22
N ALA A 161 5.52 6.97 11.98
CA ALA A 161 6.06 7.69 10.82
C ALA A 161 5.14 8.83 10.32
N LEU A 162 3.87 8.84 10.73
CA LEU A 162 2.92 9.89 10.34
C LEU A 162 3.25 11.20 11.06
N SER A 163 3.39 12.29 10.31
CA SER A 163 3.82 13.59 10.82
C SER A 163 2.67 14.46 11.32
N ASP A 164 1.48 14.27 10.76
CA ASP A 164 0.30 15.10 11.04
C ASP A 164 -1.02 14.33 10.81
N ALA A 165 -2.14 14.96 11.11
CA ALA A 165 -3.47 14.38 11.01
C ALA A 165 -3.90 14.06 9.57
N ALA A 166 -3.36 14.74 8.57
CA ALA A 166 -3.64 14.47 7.16
C ALA A 166 -2.79 13.31 6.60
N GLY A 167 -1.65 13.02 7.24
CA GLY A 167 -0.73 11.95 6.83
C GLY A 167 -1.40 10.58 6.80
N ARG A 168 -1.10 9.81 5.77
CA ARG A 168 -1.60 8.44 5.56
C ARG A 168 -0.44 7.49 5.30
N GLY A 169 -0.49 6.32 5.92
CA GLY A 169 0.40 5.21 5.60
C GLY A 169 -0.38 4.10 4.90
N ALA A 170 0.27 3.37 4.02
CA ALA A 170 -0.29 2.21 3.36
C ALA A 170 0.72 1.06 3.36
N ARG A 171 0.25 -0.18 3.57
CA ARG A 171 1.08 -1.38 3.49
C ARG A 171 0.32 -2.50 2.81
N PHE A 172 0.79 -2.91 1.64
CA PHE A 172 0.25 -4.06 0.92
C PHE A 172 0.99 -5.34 1.30
N TYR A 173 0.24 -6.43 1.48
CA TYR A 173 0.78 -7.74 1.79
C TYR A 173 -0.16 -8.86 1.35
N ARG A 174 0.29 -10.11 1.46
CA ARG A 174 -0.53 -11.31 1.23
C ARG A 174 -0.26 -12.35 2.30
N ASN A 175 -1.28 -13.12 2.60
CA ASN A 175 -1.13 -14.35 3.36
C ASN A 175 -0.86 -15.53 2.39
N SER A 176 -0.34 -16.61 2.94
CA SER A 176 -0.02 -17.82 2.15
C SER A 176 -1.25 -18.51 1.54
N ASP A 177 -2.42 -18.31 2.15
CA ASP A 177 -3.71 -18.89 1.77
C ASP A 177 -4.56 -17.98 0.86
N ASP A 178 -4.09 -16.77 0.56
CA ASP A 178 -4.81 -15.84 -0.31
C ASP A 178 -4.83 -16.35 -1.77
N ALA A 179 -6.00 -16.28 -2.41
CA ALA A 179 -6.18 -16.57 -3.83
C ALA A 179 -5.26 -15.68 -4.70
N ALA A 180 -4.95 -16.10 -5.92
CA ALA A 180 -3.98 -15.43 -6.80
C ALA A 180 -4.29 -13.94 -7.04
N ASN A 181 -5.59 -13.57 -7.14
CA ASN A 181 -6.07 -12.20 -7.33
C ASN A 181 -6.33 -11.45 -6.02
N ARG A 182 -6.10 -12.07 -4.84
CA ARG A 182 -6.37 -11.49 -3.54
C ARG A 182 -5.11 -10.91 -2.93
N LEU A 183 -5.25 -9.75 -2.30
CA LEU A 183 -4.21 -9.08 -1.52
C LEU A 183 -4.85 -8.34 -0.34
N ARG A 184 -4.02 -7.92 0.59
CA ARG A 184 -4.42 -7.22 1.80
C ARG A 184 -3.73 -5.88 1.88
N LEU A 185 -4.44 -4.91 2.40
CA LEU A 185 -3.95 -3.57 2.63
C LEU A 185 -4.20 -3.18 4.08
N LYS A 186 -3.22 -2.61 4.73
CA LYS A 186 -3.41 -1.83 5.94
C LYS A 186 -3.23 -0.36 5.63
N LEU A 187 -4.19 0.44 6.04
CA LEU A 187 -4.11 1.89 6.04
C LEU A 187 -3.88 2.37 7.47
N TYR A 188 -3.00 3.34 7.61
CA TYR A 188 -2.61 3.95 8.87
C TYR A 188 -2.95 5.44 8.83
N SER A 189 -3.57 5.94 9.91
CA SER A 189 -3.94 7.36 10.01
C SER A 189 -3.97 7.79 11.48
N LEU A 190 -3.71 9.06 11.76
CA LEU A 190 -3.89 9.63 13.10
C LEU A 190 -5.37 9.96 13.36
N ASP A 191 -6.05 10.54 12.37
CA ASP A 191 -7.49 10.78 12.42
C ASP A 191 -8.27 9.64 11.71
N PRO A 192 -9.53 9.39 12.10
CA PRO A 192 -10.35 8.37 11.47
C PRO A 192 -10.50 8.61 9.96
N LEU A 193 -10.23 7.59 9.15
CA LEU A 193 -10.53 7.60 7.72
C LEU A 193 -11.88 6.92 7.49
N THR A 194 -12.82 7.63 6.85
CA THR A 194 -14.16 7.07 6.58
C THR A 194 -14.12 6.05 5.44
N LEU A 195 -15.03 5.08 5.46
CA LEU A 195 -15.16 4.14 4.35
C LEU A 195 -15.61 4.83 3.06
N SER A 196 -16.38 5.90 3.18
CA SER A 196 -16.81 6.72 2.04
C SER A 196 -15.65 7.43 1.33
N ASP A 197 -14.51 7.62 2.01
CA ASP A 197 -13.29 8.17 1.40
C ASP A 197 -12.35 7.06 0.94
N ALA A 198 -12.16 6.01 1.75
CA ALA A 198 -11.24 4.93 1.46
C ALA A 198 -11.69 4.02 0.30
N VAL A 199 -12.96 3.59 0.31
CA VAL A 199 -13.47 2.62 -0.67
C VAL A 199 -13.44 3.17 -2.10
N PRO A 200 -13.97 4.39 -2.40
CA PRO A 200 -13.88 4.95 -3.75
C PRO A 200 -12.45 5.16 -4.22
N ALA A 201 -11.53 5.50 -3.30
CA ALA A 201 -10.11 5.62 -3.65
C ALA A 201 -9.54 4.27 -4.09
N LEU A 202 -9.78 3.20 -3.33
CA LEU A 202 -9.30 1.85 -3.67
C LEU A 202 -9.94 1.32 -4.97
N GLU A 203 -11.23 1.58 -5.19
CA GLU A 203 -11.93 1.23 -6.44
C GLU A 203 -11.36 1.96 -7.65
N ASN A 204 -10.97 3.23 -7.50
CA ASN A 204 -10.29 4.01 -8.53
C ASN A 204 -8.87 3.52 -8.83
N PHE A 205 -8.24 2.72 -7.96
CA PHE A 205 -7.03 1.96 -8.27
C PHE A 205 -7.32 0.63 -8.98
N GLY A 206 -8.59 0.25 -9.16
CA GLY A 206 -8.99 -1.02 -9.77
C GLY A 206 -9.06 -2.18 -8.78
N PHE A 207 -9.15 -1.91 -7.48
CA PHE A 207 -9.40 -2.91 -6.46
C PHE A 207 -10.89 -3.04 -6.18
N ARG A 208 -11.32 -4.27 -5.92
CA ARG A 208 -12.63 -4.56 -5.32
C ARG A 208 -12.42 -4.76 -3.82
N VAL A 209 -13.08 -3.98 -3.01
CA VAL A 209 -13.05 -4.13 -1.55
C VAL A 209 -14.00 -5.26 -1.14
N ILE A 210 -13.49 -6.27 -0.43
CA ILE A 210 -14.25 -7.44 0.02
C ILE A 210 -14.60 -7.34 1.49
N GLU A 211 -13.64 -6.89 2.31
CA GLU A 211 -13.78 -6.84 3.76
C GLU A 211 -12.97 -5.67 4.32
N GLU A 212 -13.46 -5.08 5.39
CA GLU A 212 -12.72 -4.09 6.18
C GLU A 212 -12.82 -4.41 7.67
N LEU A 213 -11.71 -4.21 8.37
CA LEU A 213 -11.63 -4.31 9.83
C LEU A 213 -10.87 -3.12 10.39
N SER A 214 -11.55 -2.29 11.16
CA SER A 214 -10.96 -1.14 11.84
C SER A 214 -10.40 -1.51 13.22
N THR A 215 -9.23 -1.01 13.55
CA THR A 215 -8.56 -1.15 14.83
C THR A 215 -8.12 0.22 15.34
N PRO A 216 -8.92 0.89 16.17
CA PRO A 216 -8.50 2.11 16.83
C PRO A 216 -7.50 1.80 17.95
N LEU A 217 -6.37 2.50 17.99
CA LEU A 217 -5.38 2.40 19.05
C LEU A 217 -5.72 3.37 20.18
N ASP A 218 -5.80 2.84 21.42
CA ASP A 218 -6.23 3.61 22.60
C ASP A 218 -7.51 4.42 22.33
N SER A 219 -8.55 3.73 21.85
CA SER A 219 -9.83 4.34 21.45
C SER A 219 -9.68 5.44 20.39
N GLY A 220 -8.65 5.36 19.56
CA GLY A 220 -8.34 6.30 18.47
C GLY A 220 -7.39 7.44 18.83
N ARG A 221 -7.01 7.59 20.10
CA ARG A 221 -6.10 8.67 20.52
C ARG A 221 -4.68 8.54 19.96
N LEU A 222 -4.23 7.33 19.66
CA LEU A 222 -2.90 7.06 19.11
C LEU A 222 -2.91 6.70 17.63
N GLY A 223 -4.08 6.77 16.98
CA GLY A 223 -4.26 6.51 15.57
C GLY A 223 -5.16 5.31 15.28
N HIS A 224 -5.30 5.02 14.01
CA HIS A 224 -6.20 4.01 13.47
C HIS A 224 -5.45 3.12 12.47
N ILE A 225 -5.75 1.83 12.52
CA ILE A 225 -5.32 0.83 11.54
C ILE A 225 -6.57 0.28 10.88
N GLN A 226 -6.70 0.43 9.57
CA GLN A 226 -7.78 -0.17 8.80
C GLN A 226 -7.22 -1.25 7.90
N LYS A 227 -7.65 -2.48 8.10
CA LYS A 227 -7.25 -3.64 7.31
C LYS A 227 -8.32 -3.93 6.27
N PHE A 228 -7.91 -3.95 5.00
CA PHE A 228 -8.78 -4.30 3.87
C PHE A 228 -8.36 -5.64 3.27
N VAL A 229 -9.33 -6.43 2.85
CA VAL A 229 -9.16 -7.54 1.93
C VAL A 229 -9.62 -7.07 0.56
N LEU A 230 -8.72 -7.16 -0.41
CA LEU A 230 -8.90 -6.63 -1.76
C LEU A 230 -8.78 -7.72 -2.81
N GLU A 231 -9.50 -7.55 -3.92
CA GLU A 231 -9.34 -8.33 -5.15
C GLU A 231 -8.98 -7.40 -6.31
N THR A 232 -8.05 -7.85 -7.16
CA THR A 232 -7.70 -7.13 -8.38
C THR A 232 -8.75 -7.37 -9.46
N ALA A 233 -9.26 -6.31 -10.10
CA ALA A 233 -10.26 -6.42 -11.16
C ALA A 233 -9.64 -6.76 -12.55
N GLY A 234 -8.40 -6.40 -12.80
CA GLY A 234 -7.74 -6.47 -14.12
C GLY A 234 -6.94 -7.73 -14.41
N GLY A 235 -7.11 -8.82 -13.62
CA GLY A 235 -6.39 -10.07 -13.85
C GLY A 235 -4.91 -10.07 -13.45
N ARG A 236 -4.38 -8.98 -12.89
CA ARG A 236 -3.03 -8.93 -12.31
C ARG A 236 -2.97 -9.76 -11.03
N SER A 237 -1.90 -10.53 -10.90
CA SER A 237 -1.66 -11.31 -9.68
C SER A 237 -1.37 -10.38 -8.49
N GLY A 238 -2.03 -10.64 -7.36
CA GLY A 238 -1.72 -9.96 -6.09
C GLY A 238 -0.26 -10.13 -5.66
N SER A 239 0.39 -11.26 -6.00
CA SER A 239 1.81 -11.48 -5.71
C SER A 239 2.73 -10.53 -6.49
N ALA A 240 2.38 -10.19 -7.73
CA ALA A 240 3.15 -9.23 -8.53
C ALA A 240 3.08 -7.80 -7.93
N LEU A 241 1.94 -7.41 -7.37
CA LEU A 241 1.76 -6.11 -6.74
C LEU A 241 2.52 -5.96 -5.42
N VAL A 242 2.62 -7.04 -4.63
CA VAL A 242 3.34 -7.01 -3.35
C VAL A 242 4.84 -7.31 -3.48
N ALA A 243 5.33 -7.64 -4.68
CA ALA A 243 6.77 -7.85 -4.91
C ALA A 243 7.57 -6.53 -4.79
N ASN A 244 6.99 -5.41 -5.19
CA ASN A 244 7.57 -4.07 -5.01
C ASN A 244 6.45 -3.08 -4.67
N PRO A 245 5.92 -3.08 -3.42
CA PRO A 245 4.71 -2.38 -3.06
C PRO A 245 4.90 -0.86 -2.87
N THR A 246 6.12 -0.39 -2.66
CA THR A 246 6.43 0.99 -2.21
C THR A 246 5.81 2.07 -3.10
N VAL A 247 5.84 1.88 -4.43
CA VAL A 247 5.26 2.84 -5.38
C VAL A 247 3.73 2.89 -5.25
N LEU A 248 3.10 1.73 -5.12
CA LEU A 248 1.65 1.62 -4.96
C LEU A 248 1.20 2.15 -3.59
N GLU A 249 1.94 1.83 -2.53
CA GLU A 249 1.69 2.32 -1.17
C GLU A 249 1.75 3.85 -1.11
N GLY A 250 2.80 4.43 -1.70
CA GLY A 250 2.94 5.89 -1.81
C GLY A 250 1.85 6.54 -2.66
N ALA A 251 1.41 5.90 -3.74
CA ALA A 251 0.33 6.43 -4.57
C ALA A 251 -1.02 6.42 -3.84
N VAL A 252 -1.36 5.32 -3.14
CA VAL A 252 -2.59 5.23 -2.33
C VAL A 252 -2.57 6.25 -1.20
N ALA A 253 -1.45 6.37 -0.47
CA ALA A 253 -1.30 7.37 0.58
C ALA A 253 -1.52 8.80 0.03
N SER A 254 -0.86 9.16 -1.08
CA SER A 254 -0.99 10.49 -1.69
C SER A 254 -2.42 10.84 -2.12
N VAL A 255 -3.19 9.87 -2.61
CA VAL A 255 -4.60 10.07 -2.96
C VAL A 255 -5.45 10.30 -1.71
N LEU A 256 -5.23 9.51 -0.65
CA LEU A 256 -5.98 9.62 0.61
C LEU A 256 -5.61 10.88 1.41
N GLU A 257 -4.42 11.45 1.21
CA GLU A 257 -3.98 12.75 1.74
C GLU A 257 -4.52 13.95 0.92
N GLY A 258 -5.13 13.69 -0.24
CA GLY A 258 -5.54 14.74 -1.16
C GLY A 258 -4.39 15.42 -1.91
N ALA A 259 -3.19 14.85 -1.87
CA ALA A 259 -2.04 15.32 -2.63
C ALA A 259 -2.09 14.90 -4.11
N ALA A 260 -2.82 13.83 -4.43
CA ALA A 260 -3.10 13.37 -5.79
C ALA A 260 -4.61 13.22 -6.01
N GLU A 261 -5.06 13.35 -7.27
CA GLU A 261 -6.49 13.20 -7.60
C GLU A 261 -6.97 11.75 -7.43
N ASN A 262 -8.17 11.62 -6.89
CA ASN A 262 -8.89 10.36 -6.75
C ASN A 262 -9.80 10.14 -7.96
N ASP A 263 -9.31 9.51 -9.01
CA ASP A 263 -10.06 9.22 -10.22
C ASP A 263 -9.60 7.93 -10.93
N LEU A 264 -10.31 7.58 -12.02
CA LEU A 264 -10.07 6.35 -12.77
C LEU A 264 -8.66 6.22 -13.38
N PHE A 265 -7.90 7.31 -13.56
CA PHE A 265 -6.53 7.22 -14.04
C PHE A 265 -5.63 6.42 -13.10
N ASN A 266 -5.96 6.35 -11.80
CA ASN A 266 -5.19 5.60 -10.82
C ASN A 266 -5.14 4.09 -11.13
N GLN A 267 -6.11 3.53 -11.89
CA GLN A 267 -6.06 2.15 -12.38
C GLN A 267 -4.81 1.84 -13.21
N LEU A 268 -4.28 2.84 -13.91
CA LEU A 268 -3.10 2.66 -14.76
C LEU A 268 -1.84 2.35 -13.95
N ILE A 269 -1.77 2.74 -12.67
CA ILE A 269 -0.68 2.35 -11.75
C ILE A 269 -0.72 0.84 -11.52
N VAL A 270 -1.89 0.31 -11.19
CA VAL A 270 -2.07 -1.10 -10.86
C VAL A 270 -2.03 -1.99 -12.10
N GLU A 271 -2.76 -1.62 -13.15
CA GLU A 271 -2.95 -2.50 -14.31
C GLU A 271 -1.81 -2.43 -15.33
N LEU A 272 -1.22 -1.25 -15.53
CA LEU A 272 -0.17 -1.06 -16.52
C LEU A 272 1.23 -0.92 -15.92
N ASP A 273 1.35 -0.90 -14.58
CA ASP A 273 2.62 -0.68 -13.87
C ASP A 273 3.26 0.69 -14.23
N LEU A 274 2.41 1.68 -14.41
CA LEU A 274 2.88 3.03 -14.69
C LEU A 274 3.27 3.75 -13.40
N ALA A 275 4.37 4.49 -13.48
CA ALA A 275 4.75 5.37 -12.38
C ALA A 275 3.66 6.43 -12.10
N PRO A 276 3.43 6.82 -10.84
CA PRO A 276 2.42 7.83 -10.48
C PRO A 276 2.57 9.14 -11.25
N PHE A 277 3.81 9.54 -11.55
CA PHE A 277 4.09 10.70 -12.39
C PHE A 277 3.53 10.56 -13.81
N SER A 278 3.69 9.40 -14.44
CA SER A 278 3.15 9.13 -15.79
C SER A 278 1.62 9.19 -15.81
N VAL A 279 0.99 8.71 -14.73
CA VAL A 279 -0.46 8.80 -14.56
C VAL A 279 -0.92 10.25 -14.39
N THR A 280 -0.20 11.03 -13.59
CA THR A 280 -0.45 12.48 -13.46
C THR A 280 -0.27 13.21 -14.78
N LEU A 281 0.74 12.85 -15.57
CA LEU A 281 0.94 13.37 -16.93
C LEU A 281 -0.27 13.06 -17.81
N PHE A 282 -0.72 11.82 -17.86
CA PHE A 282 -1.88 11.45 -18.71
C PHE A 282 -3.15 12.16 -18.29
N ARG A 283 -3.36 12.34 -17.00
CA ARG A 283 -4.47 13.13 -16.47
C ARG A 283 -4.38 14.59 -16.90
N ALA A 284 -3.20 15.20 -16.80
CA ALA A 284 -2.99 16.58 -17.25
C ALA A 284 -3.23 16.75 -18.76
N LEU A 285 -2.76 15.80 -19.58
CA LEU A 285 -3.02 15.81 -21.02
C LEU A 285 -4.50 15.59 -21.35
N TYR A 286 -5.20 14.72 -20.59
CA TYR A 286 -6.65 14.56 -20.68
C TYR A 286 -7.36 15.89 -20.42
N ARG A 287 -7.01 16.58 -19.33
CA ARG A 287 -7.62 17.86 -18.96
C ARG A 287 -7.38 18.91 -20.05
N TYR A 288 -6.19 18.97 -20.60
CA TYR A 288 -5.91 19.84 -21.75
C TYR A 288 -6.76 19.47 -22.98
N LEU A 289 -6.82 18.20 -23.33
CA LEU A 289 -7.60 17.73 -24.50
C LEU A 289 -9.11 18.02 -24.32
N ARG A 290 -9.63 17.94 -23.11
CA ARG A 290 -11.02 18.36 -22.81
C ARG A 290 -11.22 19.84 -23.16
N GLN A 291 -10.28 20.71 -22.80
CA GLN A 291 -10.32 22.14 -23.14
C GLN A 291 -10.27 22.41 -24.66
N THR A 292 -9.77 21.47 -25.45
CA THR A 292 -9.73 21.58 -26.92
C THR A 292 -10.99 21.06 -27.60
N GLY A 293 -11.95 20.58 -26.85
CA GLY A 293 -13.23 20.07 -27.37
C GLY A 293 -13.23 18.55 -27.65
N MET A 294 -12.28 17.79 -27.06
CA MET A 294 -12.31 16.32 -27.13
C MET A 294 -13.61 15.79 -26.50
N PRO A 295 -14.43 15.01 -27.23
CA PRO A 295 -15.75 14.59 -26.73
C PRO A 295 -15.72 13.41 -25.76
N TYR A 296 -14.59 12.75 -25.59
CA TYR A 296 -14.46 11.52 -24.80
C TYR A 296 -14.40 11.81 -23.30
N GLY A 297 -15.19 11.08 -22.52
CA GLY A 297 -15.15 11.11 -21.08
C GLY A 297 -13.91 10.37 -20.51
N MET A 298 -13.62 10.59 -19.22
CA MET A 298 -12.46 10.00 -18.54
C MET A 298 -12.47 8.47 -18.64
N ALA A 299 -13.61 7.82 -18.41
CA ALA A 299 -13.72 6.37 -18.45
C ALA A 299 -13.33 5.80 -19.84
N THR A 300 -13.74 6.46 -20.93
CA THR A 300 -13.40 6.06 -22.31
C THR A 300 -11.88 6.21 -22.55
N VAL A 301 -11.30 7.31 -22.08
CA VAL A 301 -9.87 7.57 -22.25
C VAL A 301 -9.02 6.58 -21.45
N VAL A 302 -9.37 6.34 -20.20
CA VAL A 302 -8.68 5.34 -19.36
C VAL A 302 -8.82 3.94 -19.97
N HIS A 303 -10.01 3.60 -20.49
CA HIS A 303 -10.22 2.34 -21.19
C HIS A 303 -9.30 2.20 -22.40
N ALA A 304 -9.20 3.21 -23.28
CA ALA A 304 -8.32 3.18 -24.44
C ALA A 304 -6.84 2.95 -24.08
N LEU A 305 -6.36 3.62 -23.01
CA LEU A 305 -4.98 3.42 -22.50
C LEU A 305 -4.77 2.01 -21.95
N ARG A 306 -5.77 1.45 -21.27
CA ARG A 306 -5.72 0.08 -20.72
C ARG A 306 -5.73 -1.00 -21.81
N GLN A 307 -6.49 -0.78 -22.89
CA GLN A 307 -6.54 -1.72 -24.03
C GLN A 307 -5.25 -1.71 -24.86
N ALA A 308 -4.43 -0.66 -24.73
CA ALA A 308 -3.19 -0.52 -25.47
C ALA A 308 -1.98 -0.26 -24.53
N PRO A 309 -1.64 -1.21 -23.63
CA PRO A 309 -0.63 -1.02 -22.58
C PRO A 309 0.76 -0.67 -23.14
N ASP A 310 1.14 -1.25 -24.26
CA ASP A 310 2.45 -0.96 -24.89
C ASP A 310 2.48 0.48 -25.41
N ILE A 311 1.38 0.95 -26.00
CA ILE A 311 1.27 2.35 -26.46
C ILE A 311 1.28 3.30 -25.27
N ALA A 312 0.56 2.99 -24.18
CA ALA A 312 0.54 3.83 -22.98
C ALA A 312 1.95 3.98 -22.38
N ARG A 313 2.70 2.88 -22.25
CA ARG A 313 4.10 2.92 -21.79
C ARG A 313 4.99 3.70 -22.76
N ALA A 314 4.83 3.49 -24.06
CA ALA A 314 5.60 4.18 -25.07
C ALA A 314 5.29 5.69 -25.12
N LEU A 315 4.04 6.12 -24.88
CA LEU A 315 3.69 7.54 -24.75
C LEU A 315 4.37 8.19 -23.54
N ALA A 316 4.42 7.50 -22.38
CA ALA A 316 5.14 7.99 -21.21
C ALA A 316 6.66 8.06 -21.48
N ALA A 317 7.22 7.05 -22.14
CA ALA A 317 8.63 7.01 -22.53
C ALA A 317 8.98 8.11 -23.55
N LEU A 318 8.11 8.36 -24.53
CA LEU A 318 8.28 9.45 -25.50
C LEU A 318 8.35 10.81 -24.81
N PHE A 319 7.43 11.08 -23.88
CA PHE A 319 7.47 12.32 -23.11
C PHE A 319 8.76 12.47 -22.29
N ALA A 320 9.19 11.39 -21.63
CA ALA A 320 10.44 11.39 -20.88
C ALA A 320 11.65 11.63 -21.77
N ALA A 321 11.75 10.93 -22.90
CA ALA A 321 12.87 11.08 -23.83
C ALA A 321 12.96 12.49 -24.46
N MET A 322 11.81 13.15 -24.69
CA MET A 322 11.77 14.50 -25.28
C MET A 322 12.06 15.61 -24.26
N HIS A 323 11.76 15.42 -22.96
CA HIS A 323 11.68 16.53 -22.01
C HIS A 323 12.51 16.35 -20.74
N SER A 324 12.99 15.13 -20.44
CA SER A 324 13.92 14.90 -19.33
C SER A 324 15.26 15.60 -19.57
N PRO A 325 15.94 16.09 -18.53
CA PRO A 325 17.32 16.58 -18.64
C PRO A 325 18.27 15.57 -19.29
N ASP A 326 18.02 14.26 -19.09
CA ASP A 326 18.76 13.14 -19.67
C ASP A 326 18.08 12.61 -20.94
N GLY A 327 17.28 13.45 -21.61
CA GLY A 327 16.54 13.11 -22.82
C GLY A 327 17.47 12.67 -23.96
N ASP A 328 16.98 11.71 -24.76
CA ASP A 328 17.73 11.11 -25.83
C ASP A 328 16.86 10.96 -27.08
N ASP A 329 17.32 11.53 -28.19
CA ASP A 329 16.63 11.46 -29.50
C ASP A 329 16.46 10.02 -29.99
N LEU A 330 17.39 9.12 -29.67
CA LEU A 330 17.30 7.70 -30.03
C LEU A 330 16.18 7.01 -29.24
N ALA A 331 16.09 7.29 -27.96
CA ALA A 331 15.00 6.79 -27.10
C ALA A 331 13.64 7.37 -27.54
N ALA A 332 13.58 8.65 -27.90
CA ALA A 332 12.37 9.26 -28.44
C ALA A 332 11.91 8.60 -29.74
N LYS A 333 12.86 8.30 -30.66
CA LYS A 333 12.57 7.59 -31.89
C LYS A 333 12.08 6.16 -31.64
N ALA A 334 12.73 5.44 -30.74
CA ALA A 334 12.32 4.07 -30.37
C ALA A 334 10.90 4.04 -29.78
N ALA A 335 10.56 4.98 -28.89
CA ALA A 335 9.22 5.11 -28.35
C ALA A 335 8.19 5.45 -29.43
N GLU A 336 8.54 6.32 -30.37
CA GLU A 336 7.69 6.69 -31.51
C GLU A 336 7.40 5.49 -32.41
N ASP A 337 8.44 4.70 -32.73
CA ASP A 337 8.31 3.48 -33.54
C ASP A 337 7.42 2.44 -32.84
N GLU A 338 7.48 2.33 -31.50
CA GLU A 338 6.59 1.46 -30.74
C GLU A 338 5.15 1.94 -30.78
N ILE A 339 4.90 3.24 -30.62
CA ILE A 339 3.56 3.83 -30.75
C ILE A 339 2.99 3.54 -32.14
N GLN A 340 3.77 3.73 -33.19
CA GLN A 340 3.34 3.45 -34.56
C GLN A 340 2.95 1.98 -34.77
N ARG A 341 3.79 1.07 -34.32
CA ARG A 341 3.52 -0.39 -34.38
C ARG A 341 2.28 -0.76 -33.58
N GLY A 342 2.11 -0.16 -32.39
CA GLY A 342 0.94 -0.37 -31.55
C GLY A 342 -0.33 0.12 -32.23
N LEU A 343 -0.35 1.36 -32.72
CA LEU A 343 -1.50 1.96 -33.40
C LEU A 343 -1.98 1.15 -34.62
N ALA A 344 -1.08 0.48 -35.35
CA ALA A 344 -1.45 -0.40 -36.45
C ALA A 344 -2.29 -1.62 -36.00
N ARG A 345 -2.29 -1.95 -34.70
CA ARG A 345 -3.02 -3.10 -34.11
C ARG A 345 -4.31 -2.67 -33.40
N VAL A 346 -4.51 -1.37 -33.19
CA VAL A 346 -5.73 -0.86 -32.53
C VAL A 346 -6.91 -0.99 -33.48
N SER A 347 -7.96 -1.68 -33.05
CA SER A 347 -9.17 -1.91 -33.85
C SER A 347 -10.28 -0.91 -33.55
N GLY A 348 -10.32 -0.34 -32.34
CA GLY A 348 -11.32 0.65 -31.92
C GLY A 348 -11.02 2.02 -32.53
N ILE A 349 -11.98 2.58 -33.25
CA ILE A 349 -11.84 3.91 -33.91
C ILE A 349 -11.62 4.99 -32.84
N ASP A 350 -12.36 4.94 -31.75
CA ASP A 350 -12.26 5.92 -30.66
C ASP A 350 -10.93 5.75 -29.91
N ASP A 351 -10.51 4.52 -29.66
CA ASP A 351 -9.23 4.20 -29.01
C ASP A 351 -8.06 4.73 -29.86
N ASP A 352 -8.05 4.43 -31.16
CA ASP A 352 -7.02 4.93 -32.09
C ASP A 352 -6.97 6.48 -32.08
N ARG A 353 -8.13 7.11 -32.11
CA ARG A 353 -8.23 8.57 -32.09
C ARG A 353 -7.71 9.18 -30.80
N ILE A 354 -8.05 8.60 -29.64
CA ILE A 354 -7.59 9.04 -28.33
C ILE A 354 -6.06 8.91 -28.23
N LEU A 355 -5.51 7.76 -28.59
CA LEU A 355 -4.08 7.50 -28.52
C LEU A 355 -3.28 8.43 -29.44
N ARG A 356 -3.79 8.71 -30.64
CA ARG A 356 -3.19 9.71 -31.56
C ARG A 356 -3.25 11.13 -31.02
N LEU A 357 -4.32 11.50 -30.31
CA LEU A 357 -4.43 12.82 -29.67
C LEU A 357 -3.38 12.97 -28.57
N TYR A 358 -3.21 11.96 -27.70
CA TYR A 358 -2.14 11.96 -26.67
C TYR A 358 -0.76 12.11 -27.30
N ARG A 359 -0.44 11.31 -28.32
CA ARG A 359 0.80 11.41 -29.07
C ARG A 359 1.00 12.82 -29.63
N ALA A 360 -0.03 13.38 -30.25
CA ALA A 360 0.04 14.71 -30.88
C ALA A 360 0.35 15.80 -29.85
N VAL A 361 -0.29 15.79 -28.66
CA VAL A 361 -0.04 16.79 -27.63
C VAL A 361 1.37 16.62 -27.03
N ILE A 362 1.83 15.38 -26.79
CA ILE A 362 3.21 15.14 -26.34
C ILE A 362 4.21 15.74 -27.34
N ARG A 363 4.03 15.50 -28.62
CA ARG A 363 4.91 16.04 -29.67
C ARG A 363 4.78 17.57 -29.83
N ALA A 364 3.60 18.12 -29.62
CA ALA A 364 3.35 19.56 -29.68
C ALA A 364 3.92 20.30 -28.47
N THR A 365 4.29 19.59 -27.39
CA THR A 365 4.87 20.18 -26.19
C THR A 365 6.29 20.64 -26.48
N LEU A 366 6.53 21.95 -26.38
CA LEU A 366 7.83 22.57 -26.64
C LEU A 366 8.72 22.61 -25.39
N ARG A 367 8.13 22.83 -24.24
CA ARG A 367 8.80 22.89 -22.94
C ARG A 367 7.82 22.56 -21.82
N THR A 368 8.36 22.03 -20.74
CA THR A 368 7.61 21.69 -19.51
C THR A 368 8.51 21.90 -18.29
N ASN A 369 7.91 22.04 -17.13
CA ASN A 369 8.60 22.00 -15.84
C ASN A 369 8.57 20.59 -15.18
N ALA A 370 8.14 19.57 -15.89
CA ALA A 370 7.88 18.23 -15.39
C ALA A 370 9.03 17.60 -14.56
N TYR A 371 10.25 18.00 -14.86
CA TYR A 371 11.47 17.51 -14.19
C TYR A 371 12.10 18.55 -13.23
N ALA A 372 11.42 19.66 -13.01
CA ALA A 372 11.85 20.67 -12.02
C ALA A 372 11.12 20.45 -10.67
N PRO A 373 11.68 20.88 -9.54
CA PRO A 373 11.02 20.76 -8.23
C PRO A 373 9.61 21.35 -8.18
N ALA A 374 9.35 22.45 -8.89
CA ALA A 374 8.03 23.07 -9.00
C ALA A 374 6.94 22.20 -9.61
N ALA A 375 7.30 21.12 -10.32
CA ALA A 375 6.34 20.17 -10.87
C ALA A 375 5.53 19.43 -9.79
N ARG A 376 6.04 19.38 -8.56
CA ARG A 376 5.32 18.80 -7.41
C ARG A 376 4.08 19.61 -7.03
N GLU A 377 4.08 20.91 -7.30
CA GLU A 377 2.96 21.80 -7.03
C GLU A 377 2.01 21.90 -8.22
N ALA A 378 2.57 22.07 -9.43
CA ALA A 378 1.81 22.17 -10.66
C ALA A 378 2.67 21.83 -11.87
N LEU A 379 2.12 21.05 -12.80
CA LEU A 379 2.70 20.79 -14.12
C LEU A 379 2.36 21.92 -15.07
N ALA A 380 3.34 22.36 -15.88
CA ALA A 380 3.15 23.38 -16.91
C ALA A 380 3.69 22.87 -18.25
N PHE A 381 2.90 23.06 -19.29
CA PHE A 381 3.21 22.65 -20.67
C PHE A 381 3.13 23.85 -21.59
N LYS A 382 4.19 24.16 -22.30
CA LYS A 382 4.17 25.11 -23.41
C LYS A 382 3.98 24.36 -24.71
N ILE A 383 2.86 24.60 -25.39
CA ILE A 383 2.38 23.81 -26.50
C ILE A 383 2.40 24.64 -27.79
N ASP A 384 2.82 24.02 -28.88
CA ASP A 384 2.67 24.55 -30.24
C ASP A 384 1.26 24.23 -30.74
N SER A 385 0.37 25.19 -30.69
CA SER A 385 -1.03 25.01 -31.08
C SER A 385 -1.21 24.58 -32.53
N ALA A 386 -0.27 24.92 -33.43
CA ALA A 386 -0.35 24.52 -34.82
C ALA A 386 -0.26 22.99 -35.00
N GLN A 387 0.41 22.30 -34.10
CA GLN A 387 0.61 20.85 -34.13
C GLN A 387 -0.50 20.04 -33.41
N VAL A 388 -1.41 20.70 -32.70
CA VAL A 388 -2.51 20.03 -32.03
C VAL A 388 -3.71 19.89 -32.99
N PRO A 389 -4.16 18.65 -33.27
CA PRO A 389 -5.28 18.43 -34.19
C PRO A 389 -6.60 18.93 -33.59
N GLY A 390 -7.49 19.42 -34.43
CA GLY A 390 -8.87 19.74 -34.05
C GLY A 390 -9.05 21.00 -33.22
N LEU A 391 -8.01 21.82 -33.04
CA LEU A 391 -8.18 23.12 -32.34
C LEU A 391 -9.05 24.06 -33.14
N PRO A 392 -10.01 24.78 -32.48
CA PRO A 392 -10.85 25.78 -33.12
C PRO A 392 -10.06 27.03 -33.53
N ASP A 393 -10.46 27.63 -34.63
CA ASP A 393 -9.89 28.88 -35.13
C ASP A 393 -10.39 30.12 -34.34
N PRO A 394 -9.54 31.17 -34.22
CA PRO A 394 -8.15 31.26 -34.68
C PRO A 394 -7.23 30.44 -33.78
N LYS A 395 -6.33 29.65 -34.37
CA LYS A 395 -5.33 28.92 -33.59
C LYS A 395 -4.36 29.90 -32.93
N PRO A 396 -4.13 29.79 -31.63
CA PRO A 396 -3.10 30.56 -30.94
C PRO A 396 -1.72 30.26 -31.52
N TRP A 397 -0.78 31.21 -31.43
CA TRP A 397 0.60 30.95 -31.79
C TRP A 397 1.27 29.99 -30.83
N ARG A 398 0.95 30.10 -29.51
CA ARG A 398 1.39 29.19 -28.43
C ARG A 398 0.35 29.13 -27.35
N GLU A 399 0.31 28.01 -26.67
CA GLU A 399 -0.50 27.82 -25.46
C GLU A 399 0.39 27.42 -24.30
N ILE A 400 0.05 27.84 -23.09
CA ILE A 400 0.64 27.33 -21.85
C ILE A 400 -0.50 26.78 -21.04
N PHE A 401 -0.49 25.50 -20.76
CA PHE A 401 -1.45 24.82 -19.89
C PHE A 401 -0.78 24.50 -18.58
N VAL A 402 -1.46 24.80 -17.47
CA VAL A 402 -1.02 24.48 -16.09
C VAL A 402 -2.04 23.58 -15.48
N TYR A 403 -1.56 22.53 -14.84
CA TYR A 403 -2.38 21.53 -14.17
C TYR A 403 -1.86 21.23 -12.78
N SER A 404 -2.78 21.18 -11.80
CA SER A 404 -2.59 20.57 -10.49
C SER A 404 -3.93 20.01 -9.99
N PRO A 405 -3.94 19.17 -8.93
CA PRO A 405 -5.20 18.71 -8.32
C PRO A 405 -6.11 19.86 -7.82
N ARG A 406 -5.52 21.02 -7.55
CA ARG A 406 -6.23 22.17 -6.95
C ARG A 406 -6.65 23.22 -7.97
N VAL A 407 -5.88 23.39 -9.05
CA VAL A 407 -6.09 24.47 -10.00
C VAL A 407 -5.61 24.09 -11.39
N GLU A 408 -6.36 24.52 -12.40
CA GLU A 408 -5.97 24.45 -13.79
C GLU A 408 -5.91 25.87 -14.35
N GLY A 409 -5.06 26.08 -15.35
CA GLY A 409 -4.96 27.40 -16.01
C GLY A 409 -4.49 27.25 -17.43
N ILE A 410 -4.90 28.19 -18.30
CA ILE A 410 -4.42 28.25 -19.67
C ILE A 410 -4.09 29.69 -20.06
N HIS A 411 -2.98 29.86 -20.78
CA HIS A 411 -2.58 31.13 -21.39
C HIS A 411 -2.46 30.95 -22.90
N LEU A 412 -3.28 31.67 -23.65
CA LEU A 412 -3.25 31.67 -25.11
C LEU A 412 -2.51 32.90 -25.62
N ARG A 413 -1.53 32.69 -26.50
CA ARG A 413 -0.77 33.76 -27.14
C ARG A 413 -1.13 33.84 -28.62
N ALA A 414 -1.63 35.01 -29.05
CA ALA A 414 -1.94 35.27 -30.46
C ALA A 414 -0.70 35.47 -31.34
N GLY A 415 0.43 35.86 -30.73
CA GLY A 415 1.70 36.14 -31.44
C GLY A 415 2.90 36.18 -30.50
N PRO A 416 4.10 36.53 -31.00
CA PRO A 416 5.35 36.58 -30.23
C PRO A 416 5.32 37.61 -29.09
N VAL A 417 4.58 38.71 -29.25
CA VAL A 417 4.43 39.75 -28.22
C VAL A 417 3.21 39.41 -27.37
N ALA A 418 3.42 39.34 -26.06
CA ALA A 418 2.38 38.98 -25.11
C ALA A 418 2.04 40.18 -24.18
N ARG A 419 0.73 40.40 -24.02
CA ARG A 419 0.18 41.22 -22.91
C ARG A 419 -0.82 40.32 -22.18
N GLY A 420 -0.74 40.25 -20.87
CA GLY A 420 -1.53 39.35 -20.07
C GLY A 420 -2.55 40.04 -19.18
N GLY A 421 -3.66 39.35 -18.91
CA GLY A 421 -4.60 39.59 -17.83
C GLY A 421 -4.95 38.27 -17.18
N LEU A 422 -5.30 38.29 -15.89
CA LEU A 422 -5.76 37.14 -15.14
C LEU A 422 -7.29 37.23 -14.96
N ARG A 423 -8.00 36.15 -15.26
CA ARG A 423 -9.44 36.05 -15.04
C ARG A 423 -9.79 34.70 -14.41
N TRP A 424 -10.70 34.69 -13.49
CA TRP A 424 -11.28 33.48 -12.91
C TRP A 424 -12.48 33.01 -13.71
N SER A 425 -12.63 31.70 -13.86
CA SER A 425 -13.79 31.07 -14.45
C SER A 425 -14.21 29.87 -13.61
N ASP A 426 -15.51 29.63 -13.49
CA ASP A 426 -16.13 28.44 -12.92
C ASP A 426 -16.34 27.33 -13.97
N ARG A 427 -16.06 27.58 -15.24
CA ARG A 427 -16.19 26.65 -16.37
C ARG A 427 -15.01 25.69 -16.44
N ARG A 428 -15.04 24.59 -15.66
CA ARG A 428 -13.93 23.64 -15.57
C ARG A 428 -13.55 22.97 -16.91
N ASP A 429 -14.54 22.67 -17.75
CA ASP A 429 -14.32 21.82 -18.94
C ASP A 429 -14.06 22.61 -20.22
N ASP A 430 -14.36 23.91 -20.28
CA ASP A 430 -14.24 24.71 -21.50
C ASP A 430 -13.79 26.17 -21.30
N PHE A 431 -13.09 26.47 -20.20
CA PHE A 431 -12.60 27.84 -19.94
C PHE A 431 -11.63 28.34 -21.05
N ARG A 432 -10.99 27.42 -21.79
CA ARG A 432 -10.20 27.76 -22.96
C ARG A 432 -11.01 28.49 -24.03
N THR A 433 -12.27 28.10 -24.23
CA THR A 433 -13.17 28.74 -25.19
C THR A 433 -13.44 30.20 -24.82
N GLU A 434 -13.57 30.49 -23.53
CA GLU A 434 -13.74 31.85 -23.03
C GLU A 434 -12.49 32.72 -23.32
N ILE A 435 -11.28 32.16 -23.07
CA ILE A 435 -10.03 32.85 -23.37
C ILE A 435 -9.86 33.07 -24.87
N LEU A 436 -10.21 32.08 -25.67
CA LEU A 436 -10.16 32.19 -27.13
C LEU A 436 -11.07 33.31 -27.63
N GLY A 437 -12.25 33.48 -27.02
CA GLY A 437 -13.16 34.60 -27.27
C GLY A 437 -12.53 35.95 -26.96
N LEU A 438 -11.88 36.07 -25.79
CA LEU A 438 -11.14 37.27 -25.40
C LEU A 438 -9.96 37.55 -26.33
N MET A 439 -9.21 36.53 -26.75
CA MET A 439 -8.11 36.66 -27.71
C MET A 439 -8.63 37.14 -29.08
N LYS A 440 -9.78 36.63 -29.55
CA LYS A 440 -10.44 37.10 -30.80
C LYS A 440 -10.77 38.58 -30.74
N ALA A 441 -11.34 39.04 -29.60
CA ALA A 441 -11.73 40.43 -29.41
C ALA A 441 -10.53 41.38 -29.29
N GLN A 442 -9.43 40.90 -28.77
CA GLN A 442 -8.23 41.71 -28.50
C GLN A 442 -6.98 41.06 -29.07
N ARG A 443 -6.80 41.12 -30.38
CA ARG A 443 -5.72 40.46 -31.14
C ARG A 443 -4.29 40.66 -30.62
N VAL A 444 -4.04 41.64 -29.77
CA VAL A 444 -2.74 41.95 -29.17
C VAL A 444 -2.63 41.67 -27.69
N LYS A 445 -3.69 41.16 -27.03
CA LYS A 445 -3.69 40.83 -25.61
C LYS A 445 -3.85 39.35 -25.41
N ASN A 446 -3.13 38.82 -24.41
CA ASN A 446 -3.32 37.45 -23.93
C ASN A 446 -4.14 37.51 -22.63
N ALA A 447 -4.92 36.47 -22.38
CA ALA A 447 -5.65 36.31 -21.14
C ALA A 447 -5.29 34.98 -20.51
N VAL A 448 -5.22 34.94 -19.17
CA VAL A 448 -5.08 33.75 -18.36
C VAL A 448 -6.36 33.58 -17.56
N ILE A 449 -6.98 32.44 -17.63
CA ILE A 449 -8.16 32.09 -16.82
C ILE A 449 -7.81 30.95 -15.91
N VAL A 450 -8.17 31.07 -14.63
CA VAL A 450 -8.03 30.06 -13.62
C VAL A 450 -9.42 29.69 -13.13
N PRO A 451 -9.90 28.48 -13.35
CA PRO A 451 -11.19 28.05 -12.83
C PRO A 451 -11.18 27.98 -11.31
N THR A 452 -12.32 28.29 -10.70
CA THR A 452 -12.53 28.06 -9.27
C THR A 452 -12.64 26.54 -9.03
N GLY A 453 -11.75 25.98 -8.20
CA GLY A 453 -11.83 24.54 -7.95
C GLY A 453 -10.85 24.05 -6.91
#